data_e1c22cc337e80c180d9f12849491e510
#
_entry.id   e1c22cc337e80c180d9f12849491e510
#
_cell.length_a   1.000
_cell.length_b   1.000
_cell.length_c   1.000
_cell.angle_alpha   90.00
_cell.angle_beta   90.00
_cell.angle_gamma   90.00
#
_symmetry.space_group_name_H-M   'P 1'
#
loop_
_entity.id
_entity.type
_entity.pdbx_description
1 polymer ?
#
loop_
_entity_poly.entity_id
_entity_poly.type
_entity_poly.pdbx_seq_one_letter_code
_entity_poly.pdbx_strand_id
1 'polypeptide(L)'
;TVNFYFHDKLLRDDPADFKPESRTAHSTYGMQYHIFSKNQPENLVFLQRMRALLDEYDARTLVGEVGESHHAIEIMGQYTTNHRLHMAYSFEMLSPKFSAKHFRDLVNAFFEDAPDGWPCWAFSNHDVPRHVSRWLSKGADQDALAKQAAALLLSLQGSICLYQGEELGQTDTELSYDELTDPQGLMFWPEDKGRDGCRTPMVWDENAPNAGFSAANTTWLPVKSAQSSRAAAGQLTDENSVHAFYKEMLALRRAETDLRDGDTTFLASEEPVLAFVRGDG
;
A
#
# COMPACT_ATOMS: atom_id res chain seq x y z
N THR A 1 -6.51 0.89 11.38
CA THR A 1 -7.06 2.16 10.88
C THR A 1 -7.10 3.21 11.99
N VAL A 2 -6.32 4.28 11.90
CA VAL A 2 -6.12 5.27 12.97
C VAL A 2 -7.20 6.36 13.04
N ASN A 3 -8.15 6.37 12.13
CA ASN A 3 -9.15 7.43 12.01
C ASN A 3 -10.52 7.11 12.63
N PHE A 4 -10.66 6.00 13.35
CA PHE A 4 -11.90 5.53 13.96
C PHE A 4 -11.94 5.58 15.49
N TYR A 5 -11.02 6.26 16.16
CA TYR A 5 -11.00 6.29 17.63
C TYR A 5 -12.12 7.14 18.24
N PHE A 6 -12.65 8.07 17.47
CA PHE A 6 -13.71 8.98 17.89
C PHE A 6 -14.79 9.07 16.83
N HIS A 7 -16.00 9.18 17.27
CA HIS A 7 -17.19 9.49 16.50
C HIS A 7 -17.90 10.70 17.08
N ASP A 8 -18.85 11.25 16.33
CA ASP A 8 -19.67 12.38 16.75
C ASP A 8 -20.37 12.11 18.11
N LYS A 9 -20.36 13.10 18.99
CA LYS A 9 -20.94 13.02 20.34
C LYS A 9 -22.45 12.79 20.37
N LEU A 10 -23.13 13.18 19.30
CA LEU A 10 -24.58 13.00 19.16
C LEU A 10 -24.92 11.65 18.51
N LEU A 11 -23.93 10.85 18.12
CA LEU A 11 -24.10 9.56 17.44
C LEU A 11 -24.96 9.69 16.18
N ARG A 12 -24.77 10.76 15.42
CA ARG A 12 -25.49 10.98 14.16
C ARG A 12 -25.08 9.96 13.12
N ASP A 13 -26.06 9.57 12.30
CA ASP A 13 -25.79 8.72 11.15
C ASP A 13 -25.02 9.50 10.08
N ASP A 14 -24.09 8.83 9.43
CA ASP A 14 -23.36 9.39 8.29
C ASP A 14 -24.31 9.58 7.11
N PRO A 15 -24.25 10.73 6.41
CA PRO A 15 -25.10 10.95 5.24
C PRO A 15 -24.72 10.04 4.07
N ALA A 16 -25.70 9.69 3.25
CA ALA A 16 -25.47 8.86 2.07
C ALA A 16 -24.62 9.58 1.00
N ASP A 17 -23.71 8.85 0.40
CA ASP A 17 -23.00 9.26 -0.81
C ASP A 17 -23.71 8.67 -2.04
N PHE A 18 -24.26 9.54 -2.86
CA PHE A 18 -25.00 9.16 -4.06
C PHE A 18 -24.14 9.13 -5.34
N LYS A 19 -22.84 9.39 -5.24
CA LYS A 19 -21.96 9.36 -6.41
C LYS A 19 -21.88 7.94 -6.99
N PRO A 20 -21.92 7.80 -8.32
CA PRO A 20 -21.84 6.48 -8.96
C PRO A 20 -20.57 5.70 -8.58
N GLU A 21 -19.43 6.38 -8.44
CA GLU A 21 -18.14 5.80 -8.07
C GLU A 21 -18.09 5.28 -6.63
N SER A 22 -18.95 5.77 -5.75
CA SER A 22 -19.07 5.32 -4.36
C SER A 22 -19.93 4.06 -4.22
N ARG A 23 -20.60 3.64 -5.28
CA ARG A 23 -21.43 2.43 -5.26
C ARG A 23 -20.54 1.20 -5.29
N THR A 24 -20.64 0.39 -4.26
CA THR A 24 -20.01 -0.94 -4.20
C THR A 24 -21.08 -2.01 -4.26
N ALA A 25 -20.80 -3.13 -4.94
CA ALA A 25 -21.73 -4.26 -5.01
C ALA A 25 -21.90 -4.95 -3.65
N HIS A 26 -21.00 -4.68 -2.68
CA HIS A 26 -20.79 -5.56 -1.55
C HIS A 26 -20.94 -4.88 -0.19
N SER A 27 -20.96 -3.54 -0.14
CA SER A 27 -20.99 -2.83 1.13
C SER A 27 -21.67 -1.47 1.04
N THR A 28 -22.65 -1.26 1.91
CA THR A 28 -23.25 0.07 2.10
C THR A 28 -22.30 1.06 2.80
N TYR A 29 -21.21 0.57 3.40
CA TYR A 29 -20.20 1.41 4.06
C TYR A 29 -19.60 2.42 3.07
N GLY A 30 -19.15 1.99 1.90
CA GLY A 30 -18.60 2.87 0.87
C GLY A 30 -19.60 3.86 0.27
N MET A 31 -20.90 3.69 0.54
CA MET A 31 -21.97 4.57 0.05
C MET A 31 -22.36 5.66 1.05
N GLN A 32 -21.48 6.00 1.98
CA GLN A 32 -21.69 7.00 3.01
C GLN A 32 -20.53 7.99 3.09
N TYR A 33 -20.83 9.25 3.40
CA TYR A 33 -19.84 10.24 3.81
C TYR A 33 -19.57 10.09 5.31
N HIS A 34 -18.44 9.50 5.67
CA HIS A 34 -18.07 9.19 7.05
C HIS A 34 -17.61 10.43 7.84
N ILE A 35 -18.46 11.47 7.90
CA ILE A 35 -18.16 12.72 8.57
C ILE A 35 -18.47 12.71 10.07
N PHE A 36 -19.23 11.72 10.54
CA PHE A 36 -19.60 11.56 11.94
C PHE A 36 -18.96 10.34 12.59
N SER A 37 -18.65 9.30 11.81
CA SER A 37 -18.13 8.04 12.33
C SER A 37 -16.61 7.96 12.41
N LYS A 38 -15.88 8.84 11.71
CA LYS A 38 -14.42 8.88 11.72
C LYS A 38 -13.86 10.30 11.50
N ASN A 39 -12.53 10.43 11.61
CA ASN A 39 -11.79 11.68 11.38
C ASN A 39 -12.26 12.86 12.28
N GLN A 40 -12.77 12.56 13.47
CA GLN A 40 -13.22 13.62 14.37
C GLN A 40 -12.02 14.44 14.90
N PRO A 41 -12.21 15.75 15.19
CA PRO A 41 -11.13 16.60 15.68
C PRO A 41 -10.43 16.09 16.94
N GLU A 42 -11.15 15.40 17.81
CA GLU A 42 -10.60 14.77 19.02
C GLU A 42 -9.54 13.73 18.70
N ASN A 43 -9.61 13.10 17.53
CA ASN A 43 -8.62 12.14 17.07
C ASN A 43 -7.24 12.79 16.92
N LEU A 44 -7.17 14.01 16.43
CA LEU A 44 -5.89 14.74 16.26
C LEU A 44 -5.19 14.95 17.61
N VAL A 45 -5.95 15.27 18.66
CA VAL A 45 -5.42 15.40 20.03
C VAL A 45 -4.96 14.07 20.59
N PHE A 46 -5.71 13.01 20.29
CA PHE A 46 -5.34 11.65 20.70
C PHE A 46 -4.02 11.20 20.05
N LEU A 47 -3.85 11.46 18.77
CA LEU A 47 -2.61 11.13 18.05
C LEU A 47 -1.40 11.89 18.61
N GLN A 48 -1.55 13.15 19.03
CA GLN A 48 -0.48 13.87 19.74
C GLN A 48 -0.12 13.20 21.07
N ARG A 49 -1.11 12.73 21.84
CA ARG A 49 -0.87 11.99 23.08
C ARG A 49 -0.16 10.65 22.84
N MET A 50 -0.56 9.92 21.79
CA MET A 50 0.14 8.69 21.39
C MET A 50 1.60 8.98 21.02
N ARG A 51 1.83 10.05 20.25
CA ARG A 51 3.19 10.45 19.87
C ARG A 51 4.02 10.82 21.08
N ALA A 52 3.50 11.64 22.00
CA ALA A 52 4.20 12.04 23.22
C ALA A 52 4.59 10.82 24.09
N LEU A 53 3.69 9.82 24.19
CA LEU A 53 4.02 8.58 24.89
C LEU A 53 5.15 7.80 24.18
N LEU A 54 5.11 7.75 22.86
CA LEU A 54 6.11 7.01 22.11
C LEU A 54 7.49 7.66 22.17
N ASP A 55 7.53 8.99 22.20
CA ASP A 55 8.78 9.76 22.30
C ASP A 55 9.51 9.58 23.66
N GLU A 56 8.87 8.92 24.65
CA GLU A 56 9.52 8.47 25.89
C GLU A 56 10.44 7.25 25.67
N TYR A 57 10.38 6.60 24.51
CA TYR A 57 11.12 5.38 24.18
C TYR A 57 12.00 5.59 22.96
N ASP A 58 13.27 5.22 23.08
CA ASP A 58 14.23 5.33 21.98
C ASP A 58 13.86 4.42 20.78
N ALA A 59 14.11 4.92 19.58
CA ALA A 59 13.99 4.17 18.33
C ALA A 59 12.60 3.53 18.11
N ARG A 60 11.52 4.26 18.38
CA ARG A 60 10.13 3.86 18.09
C ARG A 60 9.52 4.79 17.05
N THR A 61 8.61 4.24 16.25
CA THR A 61 7.91 5.00 15.24
C THR A 61 6.44 4.59 15.17
N LEU A 62 5.59 5.54 14.77
CA LEU A 62 4.17 5.33 14.51
C LEU A 62 3.93 5.46 13.00
N VAL A 63 3.31 4.44 12.42
CA VAL A 63 2.76 4.49 11.07
C VAL A 63 1.24 4.36 11.16
N GLY A 64 0.52 5.23 10.47
CA GLY A 64 -0.94 5.22 10.43
C GLY A 64 -1.46 4.74 9.08
N GLU A 65 -2.48 3.91 9.12
CA GLU A 65 -3.30 3.59 7.96
C GLU A 65 -4.53 4.49 7.96
N VAL A 66 -4.72 5.27 6.90
CA VAL A 66 -5.86 6.18 6.72
C VAL A 66 -6.86 5.53 5.77
N GLY A 67 -7.86 4.84 6.33
CA GLY A 67 -8.97 4.26 5.58
C GLY A 67 -10.03 5.34 5.27
N GLU A 68 -9.86 6.07 4.18
CA GLU A 68 -10.74 7.16 3.76
C GLU A 68 -10.98 7.11 2.25
N SER A 69 -12.21 7.40 1.83
CA SER A 69 -12.59 7.49 0.42
C SER A 69 -12.62 8.94 -0.10
N HIS A 70 -12.67 9.90 0.82
CA HIS A 70 -12.74 11.32 0.52
C HIS A 70 -11.66 12.05 1.33
N HIS A 71 -10.93 12.95 0.70
CA HIS A 71 -9.88 13.74 1.38
C HIS A 71 -8.76 12.91 2.04
N ALA A 72 -8.47 11.71 1.52
CA ALA A 72 -7.50 10.79 2.14
C ALA A 72 -6.11 11.40 2.27
N ILE A 73 -5.65 12.14 1.27
CA ILE A 73 -4.33 12.78 1.25
C ILE A 73 -4.27 13.94 2.26
N GLU A 74 -5.30 14.78 2.31
CA GLU A 74 -5.42 15.86 3.29
C GLU A 74 -5.39 15.31 4.73
N ILE A 75 -6.18 14.27 5.01
CA ILE A 75 -6.21 13.62 6.33
C ILE A 75 -4.85 12.98 6.67
N MET A 76 -4.20 12.35 5.71
CA MET A 76 -2.86 11.79 5.87
C MET A 76 -1.86 12.89 6.26
N GLY A 77 -1.93 14.06 5.61
CA GLY A 77 -1.15 15.25 5.96
C GLY A 77 -1.44 15.74 7.37
N GLN A 78 -2.73 15.92 7.72
CA GLN A 78 -3.13 16.33 9.07
C GLN A 78 -2.62 15.37 10.15
N TYR A 79 -2.58 14.07 9.88
CA TYR A 79 -2.17 13.06 10.85
C TYR A 79 -0.65 12.98 11.04
N THR A 80 0.14 13.50 10.10
CA THR A 80 1.61 13.45 10.15
C THR A 80 2.27 14.77 10.52
N THR A 81 1.50 15.85 10.65
CA THR A 81 1.97 17.17 11.09
C THR A 81 1.75 17.40 12.60
N ASN A 82 2.32 18.47 13.15
CA ASN A 82 2.07 18.93 14.53
C ASN A 82 2.30 17.86 15.62
N HIS A 83 3.40 17.09 15.52
CA HIS A 83 3.76 16.05 16.49
C HIS A 83 2.65 15.00 16.70
N ARG A 84 2.03 14.54 15.60
CA ARG A 84 1.10 13.40 15.58
C ARG A 84 1.82 12.12 15.18
N LEU A 85 1.39 11.42 14.16
CA LEU A 85 2.10 10.24 13.68
C LEU A 85 3.45 10.62 13.06
N HIS A 86 4.41 9.70 13.04
CA HIS A 86 5.65 9.90 12.30
C HIS A 86 5.41 9.81 10.80
N MET A 87 4.52 8.91 10.37
CA MET A 87 4.15 8.71 8.98
C MET A 87 2.76 8.11 8.86
N ALA A 88 2.14 8.24 7.70
CA ALA A 88 0.86 7.62 7.40
C ALA A 88 0.79 7.23 5.92
N TYR A 89 -0.04 6.22 5.59
CA TYR A 89 -0.41 5.89 4.22
C TYR A 89 -1.93 5.85 4.07
N SER A 90 -2.38 6.06 2.84
CA SER A 90 -3.78 5.94 2.43
C SER A 90 -3.91 4.90 1.31
N PHE A 91 -5.15 4.64 0.89
CA PHE A 91 -5.43 3.67 -0.17
C PHE A 91 -5.31 4.26 -1.59
N GLU A 92 -4.94 5.53 -1.74
CA GLU A 92 -4.88 6.19 -3.05
C GLU A 92 -3.84 5.56 -4.00
N MET A 93 -2.66 5.19 -3.49
CA MET A 93 -1.64 4.46 -4.28
C MET A 93 -1.91 2.94 -4.34
N LEU A 94 -2.87 2.44 -3.59
CA LEU A 94 -3.34 1.05 -3.61
C LEU A 94 -4.50 0.86 -4.63
N SER A 95 -4.84 1.89 -5.39
CA SER A 95 -5.92 1.89 -6.37
C SER A 95 -5.52 1.21 -7.70
N PRO A 96 -6.48 0.87 -8.57
CA PRO A 96 -6.17 0.34 -9.90
C PRO A 96 -5.60 1.39 -10.88
N LYS A 97 -5.55 2.66 -10.49
CA LYS A 97 -5.01 3.73 -11.34
C LYS A 97 -3.49 3.60 -11.47
N PHE A 98 -3.00 3.52 -12.71
CA PHE A 98 -1.58 3.45 -13.03
C PHE A 98 -1.29 4.41 -14.19
N SER A 99 -0.92 5.65 -13.84
CA SER A 99 -0.56 6.69 -14.81
C SER A 99 0.41 7.70 -14.19
N ALA A 100 1.23 8.34 -15.01
CA ALA A 100 2.15 9.38 -14.56
C ALA A 100 1.41 10.53 -13.86
N LYS A 101 0.27 10.93 -14.42
CA LYS A 101 -0.58 11.97 -13.82
C LYS A 101 -1.05 11.59 -12.41
N HIS A 102 -1.52 10.36 -12.22
CA HIS A 102 -2.03 9.91 -10.92
C HIS A 102 -0.96 10.01 -9.82
N PHE A 103 0.23 9.48 -10.06
CA PHE A 103 1.31 9.52 -9.08
C PHE A 103 1.80 10.94 -8.81
N ARG A 104 1.97 11.74 -9.86
CA ARG A 104 2.36 13.16 -9.72
C ARG A 104 1.36 13.96 -8.89
N ASP A 105 0.08 13.83 -9.20
CA ASP A 105 -0.97 14.60 -8.54
C ASP A 105 -1.08 14.23 -7.06
N LEU A 106 -0.96 12.95 -6.71
CA LEU A 106 -1.00 12.51 -5.31
C LEU A 106 0.18 13.01 -4.49
N VAL A 107 1.39 12.92 -5.03
CA VAL A 107 2.59 13.38 -4.32
C VAL A 107 2.54 14.91 -4.14
N ASN A 108 2.19 15.65 -5.19
CA ASN A 108 2.05 17.11 -5.11
C ASN A 108 0.98 17.49 -4.09
N ALA A 109 -0.21 16.91 -4.17
CA ALA A 109 -1.30 17.23 -3.23
C ALA A 109 -0.89 17.01 -1.78
N PHE A 110 -0.14 15.95 -1.48
CA PHE A 110 0.33 15.71 -0.12
C PHE A 110 1.25 16.83 0.38
N PHE A 111 2.27 17.21 -0.38
CA PHE A 111 3.25 18.21 0.05
C PHE A 111 2.76 19.65 -0.10
N GLU A 112 1.74 19.91 -0.93
CA GLU A 112 1.04 21.19 -0.96
C GLU A 112 0.20 21.41 0.31
N ASP A 113 -0.49 20.37 0.78
CA ASP A 113 -1.35 20.43 1.97
C ASP A 113 -0.56 20.30 3.29
N ALA A 114 0.54 19.54 3.28
CA ALA A 114 1.30 19.22 4.47
C ALA A 114 2.83 19.23 4.18
N PRO A 115 3.43 20.40 3.96
CA PRO A 115 4.87 20.49 3.63
C PRO A 115 5.78 19.93 4.73
N ASP A 116 5.35 19.95 5.99
CA ASP A 116 6.06 19.38 7.14
C ASP A 116 5.58 17.94 7.47
N GLY A 117 4.67 17.40 6.70
CA GLY A 117 4.15 16.03 6.88
C GLY A 117 5.09 14.97 6.31
N TRP A 118 4.91 13.72 6.73
CA TRP A 118 5.72 12.62 6.23
C TRP A 118 4.85 11.46 5.73
N PRO A 119 4.77 11.22 4.42
CA PRO A 119 4.00 10.12 3.87
C PRO A 119 4.74 8.79 4.02
N CYS A 120 3.98 7.70 4.03
CA CYS A 120 4.47 6.34 3.86
C CYS A 120 3.80 5.73 2.64
N TRP A 121 4.49 5.66 1.51
CA TRP A 121 3.90 5.14 0.29
C TRP A 121 3.91 3.61 0.26
N ALA A 122 2.82 3.04 -0.24
CA ALA A 122 2.66 1.60 -0.42
C ALA A 122 1.89 1.29 -1.70
N PHE A 123 2.34 0.31 -2.48
CA PHE A 123 1.63 -0.15 -3.68
C PHE A 123 0.83 -1.44 -3.46
N SER A 124 1.08 -2.15 -2.38
CA SER A 124 0.33 -3.32 -1.97
C SER A 124 0.23 -3.39 -0.44
N ASN A 125 -0.81 -4.05 0.03
CA ASN A 125 -0.98 -4.45 1.41
C ASN A 125 -1.84 -5.73 1.50
N HIS A 126 -2.26 -6.12 2.69
CA HIS A 126 -3.08 -7.30 2.94
C HIS A 126 -4.59 -7.10 2.68
N ASP A 127 -5.01 -5.93 2.25
CA ASP A 127 -6.43 -5.59 2.05
C ASP A 127 -6.80 -5.31 0.58
N VAL A 128 -5.81 -5.27 -0.31
CA VAL A 128 -6.02 -5.06 -1.75
C VAL A 128 -5.24 -6.08 -2.58
N PRO A 129 -5.67 -6.35 -3.83
CA PRO A 129 -4.87 -7.15 -4.75
C PRO A 129 -3.45 -6.59 -4.90
N ARG A 130 -2.46 -7.47 -5.00
CA ARG A 130 -1.05 -7.07 -5.23
C ARG A 130 -0.94 -6.16 -6.44
N HIS A 131 -0.06 -5.16 -6.38
CA HIS A 131 0.06 -4.16 -7.46
C HIS A 131 0.36 -4.80 -8.82
N VAL A 132 1.15 -5.87 -8.87
CA VAL A 132 1.42 -6.59 -10.11
C VAL A 132 0.12 -7.16 -10.69
N SER A 133 -0.73 -7.80 -9.89
CA SER A 133 -2.04 -8.30 -10.35
C SER A 133 -2.98 -7.17 -10.79
N ARG A 134 -2.91 -6.04 -10.11
CA ARG A 134 -3.79 -4.89 -10.32
C ARG A 134 -3.47 -4.09 -11.58
N TRP A 135 -2.17 -3.99 -11.92
CA TRP A 135 -1.68 -3.12 -12.99
C TRP A 135 -1.19 -3.87 -14.23
N LEU A 136 -1.00 -5.19 -14.17
CA LEU A 136 -0.51 -5.96 -15.29
C LEU A 136 -1.56 -6.04 -16.42
N SER A 137 -1.24 -5.44 -17.55
CA SER A 137 -2.05 -5.57 -18.75
C SER A 137 -1.85 -6.94 -19.40
N LYS A 138 -2.88 -7.44 -20.11
CA LYS A 138 -2.79 -8.72 -20.79
C LYS A 138 -1.64 -8.75 -21.79
N GLY A 139 -0.72 -9.68 -21.58
CA GLY A 139 0.46 -9.88 -22.44
C GLY A 139 1.64 -8.96 -22.12
N ALA A 140 1.56 -8.15 -21.08
CA ALA A 140 2.70 -7.38 -20.60
C ALA A 140 3.68 -8.27 -19.79
N ASP A 141 4.92 -7.81 -19.68
CA ASP A 141 5.95 -8.49 -18.92
C ASP A 141 5.77 -8.19 -17.41
N GLN A 142 5.55 -9.24 -16.63
CA GLN A 142 5.34 -9.18 -15.18
C GLN A 142 6.56 -8.65 -14.45
N ASP A 143 7.76 -9.09 -14.82
CA ASP A 143 9.00 -8.69 -14.17
C ASP A 143 9.35 -7.24 -14.49
N ALA A 144 9.12 -6.82 -15.72
CA ALA A 144 9.29 -5.42 -16.12
C ALA A 144 8.37 -4.49 -15.33
N LEU A 145 7.08 -4.86 -15.16
CA LEU A 145 6.15 -4.08 -14.35
C LEU A 145 6.57 -4.05 -12.89
N ALA A 146 6.96 -5.19 -12.29
CA ALA A 146 7.41 -5.25 -10.91
C ALA A 146 8.64 -4.37 -10.66
N LYS A 147 9.61 -4.39 -11.57
CA LYS A 147 10.80 -3.54 -11.52
C LYS A 147 10.47 -2.05 -11.71
N GLN A 148 9.57 -1.73 -12.65
CA GLN A 148 9.11 -0.35 -12.85
C GLN A 148 8.42 0.19 -11.60
N ALA A 149 7.54 -0.60 -10.99
CA ALA A 149 6.87 -0.24 -9.74
C ALA A 149 7.88 -0.04 -8.60
N ALA A 150 8.87 -0.92 -8.47
CA ALA A 150 9.95 -0.79 -7.49
C ALA A 150 10.76 0.50 -7.70
N ALA A 151 11.17 0.79 -8.94
CA ALA A 151 11.90 2.01 -9.26
C ALA A 151 11.11 3.26 -8.89
N LEU A 152 9.82 3.30 -9.23
CA LEU A 152 8.94 4.41 -8.89
C LEU A 152 8.80 4.56 -7.37
N LEU A 153 8.34 3.50 -6.69
CA LEU A 153 8.06 3.55 -5.25
C LEU A 153 9.29 3.94 -4.44
N LEU A 154 10.45 3.33 -4.73
CA LEU A 154 11.69 3.57 -4.01
C LEU A 154 12.36 4.91 -4.34
N SER A 155 11.87 5.63 -5.37
CA SER A 155 12.34 6.97 -5.72
C SER A 155 11.45 8.09 -5.17
N LEU A 156 10.28 7.79 -4.61
CA LEU A 156 9.39 8.81 -4.04
C LEU A 156 9.94 9.39 -2.73
N GLN A 157 9.61 10.65 -2.48
CA GLN A 157 9.85 11.33 -1.20
C GLN A 157 8.94 10.74 -0.11
N GLY A 158 9.50 10.47 1.06
CA GLY A 158 8.78 9.88 2.18
C GLY A 158 9.28 8.47 2.54
N SER A 159 8.62 7.84 3.48
CA SER A 159 8.86 6.44 3.82
C SER A 159 8.18 5.50 2.84
N ILE A 160 8.69 4.28 2.77
CA ILE A 160 8.19 3.24 1.88
C ILE A 160 7.77 2.03 2.71
N CYS A 161 6.57 1.51 2.44
CA CYS A 161 6.10 0.27 3.01
C CYS A 161 6.01 -0.79 1.90
N LEU A 162 6.84 -1.80 1.98
CA LEU A 162 6.83 -2.94 1.05
C LEU A 162 5.96 -4.05 1.64
N TYR A 163 5.06 -4.58 0.83
CA TYR A 163 4.28 -5.75 1.20
C TYR A 163 5.05 -7.02 0.82
N GLN A 164 5.06 -8.01 1.69
CA GLN A 164 5.77 -9.27 1.49
C GLN A 164 5.44 -9.90 0.11
N GLY A 165 6.47 -10.31 -0.63
CA GLY A 165 6.37 -10.87 -1.98
C GLY A 165 6.40 -9.84 -3.12
N GLU A 166 6.35 -8.53 -2.85
CA GLU A 166 6.59 -7.51 -3.89
C GLU A 166 7.99 -7.65 -4.47
N GLU A 167 8.98 -7.89 -3.62
CA GLU A 167 10.37 -8.08 -3.96
C GLU A 167 10.61 -9.33 -4.82
N LEU A 168 9.62 -10.19 -4.94
CA LEU A 168 9.63 -11.36 -5.82
C LEU A 168 8.74 -11.16 -7.06
N GLY A 169 8.09 -10.02 -7.20
CA GLY A 169 7.11 -9.75 -8.25
C GLY A 169 5.89 -10.68 -8.17
N GLN A 170 5.45 -11.05 -6.97
CA GLN A 170 4.30 -11.94 -6.75
C GLN A 170 3.01 -11.31 -7.25
N THR A 171 2.17 -12.14 -7.87
CA THR A 171 0.76 -11.85 -8.13
C THR A 171 -0.12 -12.39 -7.02
N ASP A 172 -1.39 -12.03 -7.03
CA ASP A 172 -2.41 -12.71 -6.23
C ASP A 172 -2.50 -14.18 -6.62
N THR A 173 -2.75 -15.02 -5.64
CA THR A 173 -3.00 -16.44 -5.86
C THR A 173 -4.45 -16.64 -6.31
N GLU A 174 -4.65 -17.36 -7.40
CA GLU A 174 -5.98 -17.76 -7.85
C GLU A 174 -6.51 -18.88 -6.96
N LEU A 175 -7.52 -18.57 -6.16
CA LEU A 175 -8.17 -19.51 -5.23
C LEU A 175 -9.55 -19.91 -5.74
N SER A 176 -9.94 -21.16 -5.51
CA SER A 176 -11.32 -21.63 -5.68
C SER A 176 -12.15 -21.27 -4.45
N TYR A 177 -13.48 -21.35 -4.58
CA TYR A 177 -14.39 -21.06 -3.45
C TYR A 177 -14.07 -21.87 -2.19
N ASP A 178 -13.77 -23.17 -2.35
CA ASP A 178 -13.48 -24.09 -1.24
C ASP A 178 -12.14 -23.81 -0.54
N GLU A 179 -11.29 -22.98 -1.14
CA GLU A 179 -10.00 -22.58 -0.57
C GLU A 179 -10.07 -21.26 0.17
N LEU A 180 -11.20 -20.51 0.06
CA LEU A 180 -11.36 -19.22 0.69
C LEU A 180 -11.59 -19.34 2.20
N THR A 181 -11.05 -18.36 2.92
CA THR A 181 -11.24 -18.16 4.36
C THR A 181 -11.77 -16.77 4.70
N ASP A 182 -11.54 -15.77 3.81
CA ASP A 182 -12.04 -14.42 3.99
C ASP A 182 -13.57 -14.37 3.88
N PRO A 183 -14.28 -13.92 4.94
CA PRO A 183 -15.75 -13.82 4.93
C PRO A 183 -16.30 -13.00 3.74
N GLN A 184 -15.57 -11.98 3.29
CA GLN A 184 -15.98 -11.17 2.14
C GLN A 184 -16.00 -12.02 0.86
N GLY A 185 -14.94 -12.77 0.58
CA GLY A 185 -14.88 -13.64 -0.57
C GLY A 185 -15.92 -14.77 -0.53
N LEU A 186 -16.15 -15.35 0.65
CA LEU A 186 -17.19 -16.37 0.84
C LEU A 186 -18.59 -15.84 0.60
N MET A 187 -18.87 -14.60 1.01
CA MET A 187 -20.20 -13.99 0.90
C MET A 187 -20.54 -13.53 -0.52
N PHE A 188 -19.56 -13.01 -1.26
CA PHE A 188 -19.76 -12.31 -2.52
C PHE A 188 -19.19 -13.03 -3.75
N TRP A 189 -18.79 -14.29 -3.58
CA TRP A 189 -18.33 -15.14 -4.69
C TRP A 189 -19.39 -15.24 -5.80
N PRO A 190 -19.01 -15.25 -7.07
CA PRO A 190 -17.66 -15.09 -7.66
C PRO A 190 -17.27 -13.64 -7.97
N GLU A 191 -18.16 -12.67 -7.76
CA GLU A 191 -18.00 -11.26 -8.13
C GLU A 191 -16.89 -10.58 -7.34
N ASP A 192 -16.77 -10.94 -6.06
CA ASP A 192 -15.66 -10.53 -5.19
C ASP A 192 -15.06 -11.76 -4.53
N LYS A 193 -13.77 -12.00 -4.75
CA LYS A 193 -13.05 -13.13 -4.18
C LYS A 193 -12.44 -12.83 -2.81
N GLY A 194 -12.71 -11.66 -2.24
CA GLY A 194 -12.11 -11.21 -0.99
C GLY A 194 -10.60 -10.94 -1.12
N ARG A 195 -9.91 -11.06 0.00
CA ARG A 195 -8.51 -10.66 0.15
C ARG A 195 -7.53 -11.83 0.22
N ASP A 196 -8.00 -13.07 0.22
CA ASP A 196 -7.17 -14.25 0.43
C ASP A 196 -6.07 -14.41 -0.64
N GLY A 197 -6.32 -13.96 -1.87
CA GLY A 197 -5.34 -14.02 -2.97
C GLY A 197 -4.01 -13.34 -2.66
N CYS A 198 -4.02 -12.22 -1.94
CA CYS A 198 -2.81 -11.51 -1.53
C CYS A 198 -2.25 -11.98 -0.17
N ARG A 199 -2.96 -12.87 0.55
CA ARG A 199 -2.62 -13.33 1.91
C ARG A 199 -2.04 -14.73 1.97
N THR A 200 -1.76 -15.36 0.83
CA THR A 200 -1.15 -16.68 0.79
C THR A 200 0.27 -16.66 1.37
N PRO A 201 0.77 -17.81 1.86
CA PRO A 201 2.10 -17.90 2.46
C PRO A 201 3.21 -17.36 1.57
N MET A 202 4.20 -16.71 2.19
CA MET A 202 5.44 -16.31 1.52
C MET A 202 6.17 -17.54 0.98
N VAL A 203 6.76 -17.41 -0.20
CA VAL A 203 7.45 -18.52 -0.90
C VAL A 203 8.96 -18.32 -0.80
N TRP A 204 9.62 -19.24 -0.12
CA TRP A 204 11.06 -19.18 0.17
C TRP A 204 11.89 -20.11 -0.71
N ASP A 205 11.45 -21.37 -0.89
CA ASP A 205 12.12 -22.39 -1.70
C ASP A 205 11.08 -23.25 -2.39
N GLU A 206 11.05 -23.21 -3.72
CA GLU A 206 10.10 -23.96 -4.55
C GLU A 206 10.10 -25.45 -4.27
N ASN A 207 11.25 -26.04 -3.91
CA ASN A 207 11.44 -27.46 -3.71
C ASN A 207 11.12 -27.94 -2.29
N ALA A 208 10.89 -27.04 -1.37
CA ALA A 208 10.57 -27.38 0.02
C ALA A 208 9.06 -27.51 0.26
N PRO A 209 8.63 -28.27 1.30
CA PRO A 209 7.22 -28.33 1.68
C PRO A 209 6.63 -26.93 1.89
N ASN A 210 5.41 -26.69 1.37
CA ASN A 210 4.74 -25.40 1.40
C ASN A 210 5.64 -24.24 0.91
N ALA A 211 6.46 -24.50 -0.10
CA ALA A 211 7.46 -23.57 -0.63
C ALA A 211 8.40 -22.99 0.46
N GLY A 212 8.77 -23.80 1.43
CA GLY A 212 9.68 -23.42 2.51
C GLY A 212 9.03 -22.56 3.61
N PHE A 213 7.74 -22.29 3.54
CA PHE A 213 7.04 -21.50 4.55
C PHE A 213 6.83 -22.26 5.86
N SER A 214 6.45 -23.55 5.76
CA SER A 214 6.14 -24.39 6.92
C SER A 214 6.38 -25.87 6.63
N ALA A 215 6.84 -26.61 7.64
CA ALA A 215 6.91 -28.06 7.62
C ALA A 215 5.57 -28.75 7.96
N ALA A 216 4.50 -28.00 8.25
CA ALA A 216 3.18 -28.55 8.50
C ALA A 216 2.58 -29.19 7.24
N ASN A 217 1.63 -30.12 7.41
CA ASN A 217 0.95 -30.76 6.27
C ASN A 217 0.12 -29.78 5.44
N THR A 218 -0.40 -28.73 6.06
CA THR A 218 -1.23 -27.70 5.42
C THR A 218 -0.89 -26.33 5.98
N THR A 219 -1.16 -25.30 5.17
CA THR A 219 -1.12 -23.87 5.56
C THR A 219 -2.56 -23.32 5.59
N TRP A 220 -2.76 -22.10 6.14
CA TRP A 220 -4.11 -21.48 6.20
C TRP A 220 -4.71 -21.19 4.83
N LEU A 221 -3.87 -20.94 3.84
CA LEU A 221 -4.20 -20.81 2.42
C LEU A 221 -3.19 -21.63 1.61
N PRO A 222 -3.57 -22.18 0.47
CA PRO A 222 -2.65 -23.02 -0.32
C PRO A 222 -1.53 -22.19 -0.95
N VAL A 223 -0.37 -22.83 -1.12
CA VAL A 223 0.70 -22.35 -2.00
C VAL A 223 0.50 -22.99 -3.37
N LYS A 224 0.40 -22.17 -4.42
CA LYS A 224 0.22 -22.64 -5.81
C LYS A 224 1.51 -22.50 -6.60
N SER A 225 1.63 -23.26 -7.70
CA SER A 225 2.83 -23.27 -8.54
C SER A 225 3.19 -21.90 -9.12
N ALA A 226 2.19 -21.10 -9.49
CA ALA A 226 2.43 -19.74 -10.00
C ALA A 226 3.16 -18.84 -8.99
N GLN A 227 2.95 -19.06 -7.69
CA GLN A 227 3.65 -18.35 -6.62
C GLN A 227 4.97 -19.03 -6.27
N SER A 228 4.99 -20.36 -6.09
CA SER A 228 6.21 -21.09 -5.68
C SER A 228 7.33 -21.03 -6.73
N SER A 229 7.01 -20.98 -8.03
CA SER A 229 8.00 -20.79 -9.09
C SER A 229 8.75 -19.44 -9.01
N ARG A 230 8.25 -18.51 -8.22
CA ARG A 230 8.88 -17.21 -7.94
C ARG A 230 9.52 -17.14 -6.56
N ALA A 231 9.83 -18.30 -5.97
CA ALA A 231 10.40 -18.39 -4.63
C ALA A 231 11.73 -17.63 -4.51
N ALA A 232 12.00 -17.11 -3.32
CA ALA A 232 13.18 -16.30 -3.03
C ALA A 232 14.47 -17.01 -3.39
N ALA A 233 14.61 -18.31 -3.09
CA ALA A 233 15.82 -19.10 -3.35
C ALA A 233 16.25 -19.06 -4.82
N GLY A 234 15.31 -19.19 -5.77
CA GLY A 234 15.58 -19.10 -7.20
C GLY A 234 16.05 -17.71 -7.63
N GLN A 235 15.41 -16.67 -7.08
CA GLN A 235 15.71 -15.28 -7.42
C GLN A 235 17.01 -14.76 -6.79
N LEU A 236 17.45 -15.31 -5.67
CA LEU A 236 18.72 -14.95 -5.03
C LEU A 236 19.94 -15.26 -5.89
N THR A 237 19.86 -16.19 -6.83
CA THR A 237 20.94 -16.61 -7.71
C THR A 237 20.84 -16.03 -9.13
N ASP A 238 19.78 -15.29 -9.42
CA ASP A 238 19.56 -14.64 -10.72
C ASP A 238 19.74 -13.12 -10.59
N GLU A 239 20.83 -12.61 -11.19
CA GLU A 239 21.15 -11.19 -11.20
C GLU A 239 20.12 -10.34 -11.95
N ASN A 240 19.30 -10.94 -12.81
CA ASN A 240 18.25 -10.28 -13.56
C ASN A 240 16.88 -10.40 -12.88
N SER A 241 16.78 -11.02 -11.71
CA SER A 241 15.52 -11.21 -11.00
C SER A 241 14.90 -9.89 -10.51
N VAL A 242 13.62 -9.92 -10.15
CA VAL A 242 12.95 -8.82 -9.46
C VAL A 242 13.60 -8.55 -8.11
N HIS A 243 13.97 -9.62 -7.39
CA HIS A 243 14.66 -9.52 -6.09
C HIS A 243 16.01 -8.79 -6.21
N ALA A 244 16.85 -9.13 -7.21
CA ALA A 244 18.11 -8.44 -7.43
C ALA A 244 17.90 -6.94 -7.67
N PHE A 245 16.91 -6.59 -8.49
CA PHE A 245 16.54 -5.20 -8.76
C PHE A 245 16.09 -4.45 -7.51
N TYR A 246 15.26 -5.06 -6.66
CA TYR A 246 14.87 -4.45 -5.36
C TYR A 246 16.09 -4.19 -4.47
N LYS A 247 17.05 -5.12 -4.40
CA LYS A 247 18.29 -4.94 -3.64
C LYS A 247 19.10 -3.72 -4.16
N GLU A 248 19.24 -3.60 -5.48
CA GLU A 248 19.95 -2.48 -6.10
C GLU A 248 19.26 -1.16 -5.81
N MET A 249 17.94 -1.08 -5.99
CA MET A 249 17.17 0.13 -5.70
C MET A 249 17.20 0.54 -4.23
N LEU A 250 17.14 -0.42 -3.31
CA LEU A 250 17.27 -0.17 -1.87
C LEU A 250 18.69 0.29 -1.52
N ALA A 251 19.72 -0.27 -2.16
CA ALA A 251 21.10 0.17 -1.97
C ALA A 251 21.30 1.59 -2.50
N LEU A 252 20.78 1.89 -3.68
CA LEU A 252 20.79 3.24 -4.25
C LEU A 252 20.09 4.24 -3.32
N ARG A 253 18.84 3.95 -2.91
CA ARG A 253 18.11 4.82 -2.00
C ARG A 253 18.85 5.06 -0.68
N ARG A 254 19.59 4.06 -0.19
CA ARG A 254 20.39 4.21 1.04
C ARG A 254 21.63 5.08 0.81
N ALA A 255 22.26 4.96 -0.34
CA ALA A 255 23.48 5.71 -0.69
C ALA A 255 23.16 7.18 -1.01
N GLU A 256 22.08 7.43 -1.73
CA GLU A 256 21.70 8.76 -2.20
C GLU A 256 20.78 9.44 -1.17
N THR A 257 21.33 10.48 -0.51
CA THR A 257 20.60 11.23 0.53
C THR A 257 19.35 11.89 -0.05
N ASP A 258 19.45 12.43 -1.28
CA ASP A 258 18.34 13.11 -1.94
C ASP A 258 17.14 12.18 -2.19
N LEU A 259 17.37 10.89 -2.45
CA LEU A 259 16.28 9.93 -2.56
C LEU A 259 15.55 9.68 -1.23
N ARG A 260 16.21 9.91 -0.09
CA ARG A 260 15.58 9.75 1.24
C ARG A 260 14.94 11.05 1.71
N ASP A 261 15.71 12.12 1.72
CA ASP A 261 15.41 13.34 2.45
C ASP A 261 15.12 14.55 1.53
N GLY A 262 15.56 14.51 0.24
CA GLY A 262 15.38 15.60 -0.70
C GLY A 262 13.93 15.80 -1.14
N ASP A 263 13.58 17.02 -1.51
CA ASP A 263 12.27 17.34 -2.06
C ASP A 263 12.06 16.75 -3.46
N THR A 264 10.81 16.69 -3.89
CA THR A 264 10.44 16.20 -5.22
C THR A 264 9.98 17.36 -6.09
N THR A 265 10.64 17.54 -7.25
CA THR A 265 10.20 18.47 -8.29
C THR A 265 9.82 17.70 -9.53
N PHE A 266 8.54 17.67 -9.88
CA PHE A 266 8.10 17.05 -11.12
C PHE A 266 8.40 17.92 -12.33
N LEU A 267 8.95 17.29 -13.36
CA LEU A 267 9.24 17.93 -14.63
C LEU A 267 8.05 17.76 -15.59
N ALA A 268 7.91 18.69 -16.53
CA ALA A 268 6.90 18.57 -17.58
C ALA A 268 7.17 17.34 -18.44
N SER A 269 6.21 16.46 -18.55
CA SER A 269 6.25 15.24 -19.36
C SER A 269 4.84 14.85 -19.78
N GLU A 270 4.73 14.21 -20.96
CA GLU A 270 3.48 13.65 -21.45
C GLU A 270 3.31 12.21 -21.01
N GLU A 271 2.05 11.78 -20.85
CA GLU A 271 1.76 10.36 -20.59
C GLU A 271 2.36 9.45 -21.69
N PRO A 272 2.91 8.31 -21.32
CA PRO A 272 2.97 7.69 -19.99
C PRO A 272 4.25 8.00 -19.19
N VAL A 273 4.99 9.06 -19.52
CA VAL A 273 6.26 9.38 -18.88
C VAL A 273 6.05 10.16 -17.59
N LEU A 274 6.65 9.69 -16.49
CA LEU A 274 6.78 10.43 -15.24
C LEU A 274 8.23 10.83 -15.06
N ALA A 275 8.51 12.13 -15.05
CA ALA A 275 9.84 12.69 -14.86
C ALA A 275 9.86 13.60 -13.62
N PHE A 276 10.85 13.42 -12.76
CA PHE A 276 11.03 14.23 -11.55
C PHE A 276 12.50 14.25 -11.11
N VAL A 277 12.85 15.27 -10.35
CA VAL A 277 14.15 15.42 -9.68
C VAL A 277 13.92 15.27 -8.18
N ARG A 278 14.89 14.71 -7.47
CA ARG A 278 14.94 14.63 -6.01
C ARG A 278 16.12 15.48 -5.51
N GLY A 279 15.85 16.33 -4.50
CA GLY A 279 16.84 17.26 -3.98
C GLY A 279 17.14 18.40 -4.96
N ASP A 280 18.35 18.89 -4.91
CA ASP A 280 18.79 20.02 -5.73
C ASP A 280 19.22 19.61 -7.17
N GLY A 281 19.19 18.34 -7.49
CA GLY A 281 19.51 17.77 -8.82
C GLY A 281 20.95 17.36 -8.98
#